data_d7a96a5e08b6c55d0ac5edad0635d997
#
_entry.id   d7a96a5e08b6c55d0ac5edad0635d997
#
_cell.length_a   1.000
_cell.length_b   1.000
_cell.length_c   1.000
_cell.angle_alpha   90.00
_cell.angle_beta   90.00
_cell.angle_gamma   90.00
#
_symmetry.space_group_name_H-M   'P 1'
#
loop_
_entity.id
_entity.type
_entity.pdbx_description
1 polymer ?
#
loop_
_entity_poly.entity_id
_entity_poly.type
_entity_poly.pdbx_seq_one_letter_code
_entity_poly.pdbx_strand_id
1 'polypeptide(L)'
;GELAANAMGDTPVNLDSPDDRSKLFYSCEVKDKRLWAATFNLGHEVRGATRKPKQRTRMKKADFKRAVLNQTTLLYKTTGSQCTFCKGKGRYTPLRKDGSVGKAVRICRDCNGSGVRYESTGEIAGFKLIPRDPYDVAAAGFKTDKDTLESMFTSLRGDAREFAEAYIRYSAVRTYLRSFVEGMETNMDANGFIHTEYMQCVTATGRLSSRNPNFQNMPRGSTFIIRRAVESRFEGGSILEGDYSQLEFRVAGFLAEDEGITLDVEAGTDVHSYTASVIGCTRQEAKAHTFKPLYGGVSGTEDQQRYYRAFKTKYSGVTEWHDKLQKDAVTKGYITLPSGRQYAFPGTRWTEWGTATNRTAICNYPVQGFATADLLPIALVSLHNKVRELGLKSVICNTVHDSIVMDVFPGEEQQCIDAMSLSMLSIPEETESRYNVRYNMPVGIELKMGKNWLDLEEVLVV
;
A
#
# COMPACT_ATOMS: atom_id res chain seq x y z
N GLY A 1 13.97 22.26 0.96
CA GLY A 1 15.27 22.36 1.64
C GLY A 1 15.30 23.45 2.69
N GLU A 2 14.95 24.69 2.32
CA GLU A 2 15.08 25.89 3.18
C GLU A 2 14.34 25.77 4.51
N LEU A 3 13.06 25.42 4.51
CA LEU A 3 12.28 25.24 5.74
C LEU A 3 12.89 24.20 6.70
N ALA A 4 13.46 23.11 6.17
CA ALA A 4 14.14 22.11 6.98
C ALA A 4 15.45 22.65 7.56
N ALA A 5 16.22 23.41 6.79
CA ALA A 5 17.44 24.07 7.25
C ALA A 5 17.13 25.10 8.34
N ASN A 6 16.13 25.93 8.14
CA ASN A 6 15.68 26.90 9.15
C ASN A 6 15.23 26.23 10.45
N ALA A 7 14.59 25.06 10.34
CA ALA A 7 14.12 24.30 11.50
C ALA A 7 15.24 23.57 12.24
N MET A 8 16.28 23.10 11.54
CA MET A 8 17.34 22.24 12.11
C MET A 8 18.67 22.95 12.33
N GLY A 9 18.84 24.14 11.75
CA GLY A 9 20.14 24.82 11.67
C GLY A 9 21.04 24.16 10.63
N ASP A 10 22.34 24.12 10.84
CA ASP A 10 23.33 23.62 9.89
C ASP A 10 23.43 22.08 9.84
N THR A 11 22.75 21.36 10.74
CA THR A 11 22.76 19.89 10.69
C THR A 11 22.04 19.38 9.44
N PRO A 12 22.73 18.63 8.57
CA PRO A 12 22.09 18.05 7.38
C PRO A 12 20.94 17.10 7.74
N VAL A 13 19.83 17.19 7.01
CA VAL A 13 18.67 16.32 7.16
C VAL A 13 18.50 15.48 5.92
N ASN A 14 18.56 14.16 6.07
CA ASN A 14 18.22 13.23 5.03
C ASN A 14 16.72 12.90 5.08
N LEU A 15 15.93 13.49 4.17
CA LEU A 15 14.49 13.27 4.11
C LEU A 15 14.09 11.83 3.72
N ASP A 16 15.03 11.00 3.28
CA ASP A 16 14.80 9.59 3.04
C ASP A 16 14.93 8.73 4.28
N SER A 17 15.65 9.23 5.26
CA SER A 17 15.81 8.59 6.56
C SER A 17 14.55 8.78 7.41
N PRO A 18 13.85 7.70 7.82
CA PRO A 18 12.76 7.81 8.79
C PRO A 18 13.19 8.44 10.12
N ASP A 19 14.45 8.22 10.51
CA ASP A 19 15.09 8.81 11.68
C ASP A 19 15.11 10.34 11.60
N ASP A 20 15.69 10.87 10.52
CA ASP A 20 15.87 12.31 10.34
C ASP A 20 14.52 13.01 10.16
N ARG A 21 13.57 12.37 9.50
CA ARG A 21 12.20 12.87 9.42
C ARG A 21 11.53 12.93 10.79
N SER A 22 11.65 11.85 11.59
CA SER A 22 11.10 11.85 12.95
C SER A 22 11.72 12.97 13.79
N LYS A 23 13.04 13.17 13.71
CA LYS A 23 13.75 14.26 14.37
C LYS A 23 13.23 15.63 13.93
N LEU A 24 13.11 15.83 12.62
CA LEU A 24 12.66 17.11 12.05
C LEU A 24 11.21 17.45 12.44
N PHE A 25 10.30 16.47 12.37
CA PHE A 25 8.91 16.73 12.70
C PHE A 25 8.66 16.86 14.20
N TYR A 26 9.24 15.97 15.02
CA TYR A 26 8.91 15.86 16.45
C TYR A 26 9.96 16.43 17.39
N SER A 27 11.03 17.00 16.87
CA SER A 27 12.07 17.71 17.65
C SER A 27 12.73 16.87 18.74
N CYS A 28 12.77 15.56 18.55
CA CYS A 28 13.38 14.63 19.50
C CYS A 28 14.04 13.47 18.79
N GLU A 29 14.99 12.83 19.47
CA GLU A 29 15.62 11.60 19.02
C GLU A 29 15.49 10.49 20.08
N VAL A 30 15.49 9.25 19.61
CA VAL A 30 15.47 8.07 20.45
C VAL A 30 16.87 7.80 20.99
N LYS A 31 17.04 7.75 22.32
CA LYS A 31 18.33 7.52 23.00
C LYS A 31 18.92 6.14 22.69
N ASP A 32 18.07 5.10 22.77
CA ASP A 32 18.43 3.73 22.49
C ASP A 32 17.32 3.05 21.65
N LYS A 33 17.62 2.81 20.39
CA LYS A 33 16.67 2.22 19.44
C LYS A 33 16.27 0.78 19.80
N ARG A 34 17.15 0.03 20.47
CA ARG A 34 16.85 -1.36 20.88
C ARG A 34 15.88 -1.36 22.05
N LEU A 35 16.14 -0.52 23.05
CA LEU A 35 15.25 -0.34 24.18
C LEU A 35 13.90 0.23 23.75
N TRP A 36 13.89 1.21 22.86
CA TRP A 36 12.69 1.76 22.24
C TRP A 36 11.86 0.69 21.56
N ALA A 37 12.47 -0.08 20.66
CA ALA A 37 11.80 -1.16 19.93
C ALA A 37 11.25 -2.23 20.89
N ALA A 38 11.98 -2.58 21.93
CA ALA A 38 11.55 -3.54 22.94
C ALA A 38 10.36 -3.01 23.77
N THR A 39 10.44 -1.75 24.22
CA THR A 39 9.40 -1.12 25.05
C THR A 39 8.08 -1.01 24.32
N PHE A 40 8.10 -0.59 23.04
CA PHE A 40 6.90 -0.42 22.23
C PHE A 40 6.55 -1.65 21.37
N ASN A 41 7.26 -2.75 21.59
CA ASN A 41 7.06 -4.00 20.83
C ASN A 41 7.11 -3.83 19.30
N LEU A 42 8.01 -2.97 18.84
CA LEU A 42 8.30 -2.73 17.45
C LEU A 42 9.23 -3.85 16.99
N GLY A 43 8.67 -4.93 16.44
CA GLY A 43 9.46 -6.11 16.05
C GLY A 43 10.52 -5.75 15.01
N HIS A 44 11.77 -6.18 15.25
CA HIS A 44 12.72 -6.38 14.17
C HIS A 44 12.25 -7.60 13.40
N GLU A 45 11.84 -7.44 12.16
CA GLU A 45 11.79 -8.53 11.20
C GLU A 45 13.23 -8.99 10.93
N VAL A 46 13.65 -9.99 11.67
CA VAL A 46 14.84 -10.73 11.31
C VAL A 46 14.44 -11.60 10.13
N ARG A 47 14.92 -11.27 8.93
CA ARG A 47 14.76 -12.10 7.73
C ARG A 47 15.02 -13.57 8.09
N GLY A 48 14.02 -14.43 7.92
CA GLY A 48 14.14 -15.87 8.03
C GLY A 48 13.73 -16.51 9.36
N ALA A 49 13.25 -15.79 10.37
CA ALA A 49 12.70 -16.35 11.57
C ALA A 49 11.17 -16.24 11.60
N THR A 50 10.48 -17.36 11.56
CA THR A 50 9.05 -17.49 11.88
C THR A 50 8.80 -17.16 13.37
N ARG A 51 9.00 -15.93 13.78
CA ARG A 51 8.58 -15.46 15.09
C ARG A 51 7.13 -15.01 15.01
N LYS A 52 6.26 -15.73 15.75
CA LYS A 52 4.89 -15.32 16.04
C LYS A 52 4.91 -13.83 16.41
N PRO A 53 4.09 -12.95 15.76
CA PRO A 53 3.99 -11.57 16.18
C PRO A 53 3.59 -11.54 17.64
N LYS A 54 4.44 -11.00 18.51
CA LYS A 54 4.07 -10.77 19.90
C LYS A 54 2.90 -9.80 19.89
N GLN A 55 1.82 -10.19 20.55
CA GLN A 55 0.62 -9.39 20.68
C GLN A 55 1.02 -8.03 21.27
N ARG A 56 0.67 -6.94 20.60
CA ARG A 56 0.84 -5.57 21.11
C ARG A 56 -0.05 -5.43 22.36
N THR A 57 0.51 -5.60 23.54
CA THR A 57 -0.15 -5.16 24.76
C THR A 57 -0.16 -3.63 24.70
N ARG A 58 -1.34 -3.04 24.56
CA ARG A 58 -1.48 -1.57 24.60
C ARG A 58 -1.08 -1.11 26.00
N MET A 59 0.04 -0.43 26.08
CA MET A 59 0.47 0.28 27.26
C MET A 59 -0.56 1.36 27.61
N LYS A 60 -0.86 1.57 28.91
CA LYS A 60 -1.74 2.66 29.32
C LYS A 60 -1.17 4.00 28.88
N LYS A 61 -2.01 4.95 28.52
CA LYS A 61 -1.59 6.25 27.94
C LYS A 61 -0.56 7.02 28.84
N ALA A 62 -0.73 6.93 30.16
CA ALA A 62 0.19 7.56 31.11
C ALA A 62 1.58 6.92 31.10
N ASP A 63 1.63 5.57 31.10
CA ASP A 63 2.87 4.81 31.07
C ASP A 63 3.57 4.97 29.71
N PHE A 64 2.81 5.05 28.62
CA PHE A 64 3.33 5.35 27.29
C PHE A 64 4.03 6.72 27.28
N LYS A 65 3.35 7.79 27.73
CA LYS A 65 3.94 9.12 27.81
C LYS A 65 5.23 9.14 28.62
N ARG A 66 5.24 8.44 29.77
CA ARG A 66 6.45 8.33 30.63
C ARG A 66 7.57 7.60 29.91
N ALA A 67 7.28 6.50 29.24
CA ALA A 67 8.25 5.74 28.46
C ALA A 67 8.86 6.55 27.34
N VAL A 68 8.05 7.33 26.60
CA VAL A 68 8.52 8.25 25.54
C VAL A 68 9.47 9.28 26.12
N LEU A 69 9.07 9.99 27.17
CA LEU A 69 9.91 11.03 27.80
C LEU A 69 11.24 10.46 28.33
N ASN A 70 11.24 9.29 28.89
CA ASN A 70 12.47 8.66 29.42
C ASN A 70 13.43 8.21 28.30
N GLN A 71 12.89 7.86 27.12
CA GLN A 71 13.67 7.28 26.04
C GLN A 71 13.98 8.25 24.90
N THR A 72 13.50 9.47 24.96
CA THR A 72 13.79 10.51 23.97
C THR A 72 14.62 11.64 24.56
N THR A 73 15.38 12.32 23.70
CA THR A 73 16.10 13.56 24.02
C THR A 73 15.63 14.66 23.10
N LEU A 74 15.44 15.86 23.62
CA LEU A 74 15.16 17.03 22.78
C LEU A 74 16.36 17.33 21.88
N LEU A 75 16.06 17.75 20.67
CA LEU A 75 17.06 18.21 19.72
C LEU A 75 17.17 19.72 19.76
N TYR A 76 18.39 20.20 19.56
CA TYR A 76 18.67 21.61 19.44
C TYR A 76 19.25 21.94 18.07
N LYS A 77 18.93 23.13 17.55
CA LYS A 77 19.55 23.65 16.34
C LYS A 77 21.07 23.71 16.52
N THR A 78 21.77 23.52 15.44
CA THR A 78 23.23 23.58 15.47
C THR A 78 23.76 24.64 14.51
N THR A 79 24.91 25.17 14.82
CA THR A 79 25.78 25.93 13.91
C THR A 79 26.97 25.05 13.53
N GLY A 80 27.27 25.00 12.24
CA GLY A 80 28.40 24.25 11.72
C GLY A 80 29.65 25.12 11.57
N SER A 81 30.77 24.63 12.07
CA SER A 81 32.07 25.23 11.85
C SER A 81 33.04 24.24 11.19
N GLN A 82 33.97 24.74 10.41
CA GLN A 82 34.99 23.88 9.81
C GLN A 82 35.77 23.12 10.90
N CYS A 83 35.88 21.82 10.79
CA CYS A 83 36.66 21.04 11.75
C CYS A 83 38.13 21.47 11.72
N THR A 84 38.62 22.00 12.83
CA THR A 84 39.98 22.49 12.97
C THR A 84 41.02 21.37 12.90
N PHE A 85 40.69 20.16 13.40
CA PHE A 85 41.61 19.05 13.42
C PHE A 85 41.94 18.55 12.00
N CYS A 86 40.92 18.30 11.15
CA CYS A 86 41.13 17.84 9.80
C CYS A 86 41.08 18.94 8.73
N LYS A 87 40.90 20.19 9.17
CA LYS A 87 40.80 21.39 8.30
C LYS A 87 39.72 21.22 7.22
N GLY A 88 38.59 20.69 7.60
CA GLY A 88 37.45 20.46 6.72
C GLY A 88 37.55 19.20 5.85
N LYS A 89 38.65 18.45 5.87
CA LYS A 89 38.86 17.29 4.97
C LYS A 89 38.07 16.03 5.37
N GLY A 90 37.50 15.97 6.57
CA GLY A 90 36.84 14.78 7.12
C GLY A 90 37.75 13.59 7.40
N ARG A 91 38.99 13.64 6.92
CA ARG A 91 40.01 12.58 7.04
C ARG A 91 41.35 13.18 7.39
N TYR A 92 42.23 12.39 8.02
CA TYR A 92 43.59 12.79 8.37
C TYR A 92 44.54 11.61 8.27
N THR A 93 45.79 11.91 8.08
CA THR A 93 46.87 10.94 8.14
C THR A 93 47.61 11.12 9.45
N PRO A 94 47.63 10.12 10.36
CA PRO A 94 48.30 10.26 11.64
C PRO A 94 49.82 10.38 11.47
N LEU A 95 50.43 11.17 12.30
CA LEU A 95 51.89 11.23 12.42
C LEU A 95 52.36 9.96 13.19
N ARG A 96 53.50 9.44 12.76
CA ARG A 96 54.21 8.39 13.49
C ARG A 96 54.95 8.96 14.70
N LYS A 97 55.42 8.08 15.58
CA LYS A 97 56.16 8.47 16.79
C LYS A 97 57.46 9.28 16.46
N ASP A 98 58.02 9.04 15.28
CA ASP A 98 59.20 9.72 14.77
C ASP A 98 58.89 11.07 14.08
N GLY A 99 57.62 11.54 14.08
CA GLY A 99 57.19 12.77 13.44
C GLY A 99 56.89 12.63 11.94
N SER A 100 57.15 11.48 11.33
CA SER A 100 56.86 11.24 9.88
C SER A 100 55.39 11.02 9.66
N VAL A 101 54.87 11.38 8.45
CA VAL A 101 53.48 11.15 8.05
C VAL A 101 53.24 9.67 7.79
N GLY A 102 52.22 9.10 8.45
CA GLY A 102 51.79 7.71 8.22
C GLY A 102 51.26 7.47 6.80
N LYS A 103 51.18 6.22 6.36
CA LYS A 103 50.59 5.87 5.07
C LYS A 103 49.06 5.68 5.12
N ALA A 104 48.50 5.40 6.28
CA ALA A 104 47.05 5.11 6.46
C ALA A 104 46.24 6.38 6.66
N VAL A 105 45.27 6.61 5.80
CA VAL A 105 44.27 7.68 5.96
C VAL A 105 43.16 7.20 6.91
N ARG A 106 42.87 7.99 7.93
CA ARG A 106 41.84 7.70 8.93
C ARG A 106 40.70 8.71 8.88
N ILE A 107 39.52 8.28 9.24
CA ILE A 107 38.37 9.16 9.44
C ILE A 107 38.66 10.08 10.63
N CYS A 108 38.39 11.36 10.47
CA CYS A 108 38.56 12.34 11.54
C CYS A 108 37.59 12.03 12.70
N ARG A 109 38.12 11.80 13.87
CA ARG A 109 37.32 11.47 15.05
C ARG A 109 36.54 12.67 15.60
N ASP A 110 37.06 13.89 15.40
CA ASP A 110 36.47 15.12 15.89
C ASP A 110 35.18 15.52 15.13
N CYS A 111 35.08 15.18 13.86
CA CYS A 111 33.93 15.46 13.02
C CYS A 111 33.30 14.21 12.38
N ASN A 112 33.72 13.02 12.81
CA ASN A 112 33.24 11.73 12.27
C ASN A 112 33.22 11.65 10.74
N GLY A 113 34.17 12.31 10.10
CA GLY A 113 34.32 12.28 8.65
C GLY A 113 33.56 13.38 7.90
N SER A 114 32.73 14.18 8.55
CA SER A 114 31.94 15.25 7.91
C SER A 114 32.76 16.46 7.45
N GLY A 115 33.92 16.71 8.08
CA GLY A 115 34.70 17.94 7.89
C GLY A 115 34.15 19.12 8.67
N VAL A 116 33.00 19.01 9.26
CA VAL A 116 32.29 20.09 10.00
C VAL A 116 32.02 19.62 11.43
N ARG A 117 32.17 20.53 12.40
CA ARG A 117 31.75 20.37 13.77
C ARG A 117 30.43 21.13 13.97
N TYR A 118 29.50 20.51 14.62
CA TYR A 118 28.17 21.08 14.91
C TYR A 118 28.08 21.39 16.41
N GLU A 119 27.80 22.65 16.73
CA GLU A 119 27.62 23.09 18.11
C GLU A 119 26.17 23.52 18.33
N SER A 120 25.61 23.18 19.48
CA SER A 120 24.23 23.53 19.83
C SER A 120 24.07 25.03 20.03
N THR A 121 23.02 25.61 19.44
CA THR A 121 22.64 27.01 19.64
C THR A 121 21.81 27.23 20.91
N GLY A 122 21.33 26.15 21.55
CA GLY A 122 20.37 26.24 22.65
C GLY A 122 18.90 26.37 22.22
N GLU A 123 18.61 26.61 20.94
CA GLU A 123 17.26 26.63 20.40
C GLU A 123 16.78 25.23 20.04
N ILE A 124 15.52 24.89 20.35
CA ILE A 124 14.95 23.60 19.98
C ILE A 124 14.83 23.51 18.47
N ALA A 125 15.40 22.44 17.92
CA ALA A 125 15.32 22.12 16.50
C ALA A 125 13.98 21.49 16.10
N GLY A 126 13.65 21.51 14.79
CA GLY A 126 12.50 20.87 14.20
C GLY A 126 11.18 21.63 14.39
N PHE A 127 10.09 21.00 13.96
CA PHE A 127 8.76 21.61 13.92
C PHE A 127 7.95 21.45 15.22
N LYS A 128 8.48 20.76 16.23
CA LYS A 128 7.87 20.57 17.56
C LYS A 128 6.46 19.96 17.51
N LEU A 129 6.19 19.10 16.55
CA LEU A 129 4.89 18.47 16.42
C LEU A 129 4.65 17.49 17.58
N ILE A 130 3.36 17.32 17.91
CA ILE A 130 2.91 16.33 18.87
C ILE A 130 2.24 15.21 18.06
N PRO A 131 2.63 13.92 18.23
CA PRO A 131 1.96 12.83 17.56
C PRO A 131 0.45 12.85 17.86
N ARG A 132 -0.37 12.69 16.84
CA ARG A 132 -1.84 12.66 16.99
C ARG A 132 -2.28 11.47 17.84
N ASP A 133 -1.75 10.29 17.52
CA ASP A 133 -1.87 9.11 18.37
C ASP A 133 -0.52 8.87 19.05
N PRO A 134 -0.44 8.88 20.39
CA PRO A 134 0.79 8.58 21.10
C PRO A 134 1.36 7.20 20.76
N TYR A 135 0.54 6.28 20.22
CA TYR A 135 0.99 4.96 19.77
C TYR A 135 1.54 4.91 18.33
N ASP A 136 1.60 6.05 17.63
CA ASP A 136 2.21 6.15 16.30
C ASP A 136 3.74 6.17 16.37
N VAL A 137 4.29 5.12 16.97
CA VAL A 137 5.73 4.90 17.08
C VAL A 137 6.24 4.00 15.96
N ALA A 138 7.46 4.26 15.52
CA ALA A 138 8.22 3.48 14.55
C ALA A 138 9.62 3.16 15.10
N ALA A 139 10.36 2.29 14.44
CA ALA A 139 11.69 1.88 14.90
C ALA A 139 12.66 3.06 15.09
N ALA A 140 12.48 4.13 14.33
CA ALA A 140 13.31 5.34 14.33
C ALA A 140 12.73 6.50 15.14
N GLY A 141 11.68 6.28 15.90
CA GLY A 141 10.98 7.32 16.65
C GLY A 141 9.49 7.32 16.37
N PHE A 142 8.94 8.43 15.86
CA PHE A 142 7.53 8.51 15.50
C PHE A 142 7.33 8.34 14.00
N LYS A 143 6.13 7.89 13.61
CA LYS A 143 5.76 7.73 12.21
C LYS A 143 5.70 9.06 11.48
N THR A 144 6.17 9.05 10.24
CA THR A 144 6.19 10.19 9.33
C THR A 144 5.75 9.77 7.91
N ASP A 145 4.93 8.71 7.82
CA ASP A 145 4.29 8.31 6.58
C ASP A 145 3.19 9.32 6.18
N LYS A 146 2.76 9.21 4.91
CA LYS A 146 1.77 10.11 4.32
C LYS A 146 0.50 10.17 5.17
N ASP A 147 -0.07 9.03 5.53
CA ASP A 147 -1.36 8.96 6.24
C ASP A 147 -1.25 9.60 7.63
N THR A 148 -0.12 9.40 8.33
CA THR A 148 0.15 10.02 9.62
C THR A 148 0.23 11.55 9.47
N LEU A 149 0.99 12.06 8.51
CA LEU A 149 1.14 13.50 8.29
C LEU A 149 -0.17 14.17 7.84
N GLU A 150 -0.90 13.56 6.90
CA GLU A 150 -2.20 14.06 6.46
C GLU A 150 -3.22 14.10 7.60
N SER A 151 -3.21 13.11 8.48
CA SER A 151 -4.07 13.08 9.66
C SER A 151 -3.83 14.23 10.64
N MET A 152 -2.67 14.87 10.55
CA MET A 152 -2.26 16.01 11.41
C MET A 152 -2.55 17.38 10.78
N PHE A 153 -2.92 17.46 9.49
CA PHE A 153 -3.08 18.72 8.77
C PHE A 153 -4.02 19.72 9.44
N THR A 154 -5.07 19.25 10.12
CA THR A 154 -5.98 20.13 10.85
C THR A 154 -5.32 20.86 12.02
N SER A 155 -4.26 20.28 12.57
CA SER A 155 -3.48 20.83 13.71
C SER A 155 -2.20 21.54 13.28
N LEU A 156 -1.68 21.28 12.08
CA LEU A 156 -0.46 21.93 11.57
C LEU A 156 -0.72 23.38 11.16
N ARG A 157 0.26 24.26 11.43
CA ARG A 157 0.25 25.69 11.08
C ARG A 157 1.63 26.13 10.60
N GLY A 158 1.65 27.22 9.83
CA GLY A 158 2.91 27.87 9.38
C GLY A 158 3.85 26.90 8.65
N ASP A 159 5.14 27.06 8.88
CA ASP A 159 6.23 26.32 8.23
C ASP A 159 6.09 24.80 8.34
N ALA A 160 5.56 24.32 9.48
CA ALA A 160 5.35 22.88 9.70
C ALA A 160 4.32 22.30 8.72
N ARG A 161 3.24 23.04 8.44
CA ARG A 161 2.21 22.63 7.48
C ARG A 161 2.75 22.68 6.05
N GLU A 162 3.36 23.80 5.68
CA GLU A 162 3.95 24.00 4.35
C GLU A 162 4.99 22.91 4.05
N PHE A 163 5.86 22.64 5.03
CA PHE A 163 6.85 21.58 4.88
C PHE A 163 6.21 20.19 4.73
N ALA A 164 5.20 19.85 5.54
CA ALA A 164 4.54 18.55 5.47
C ALA A 164 3.86 18.33 4.10
N GLU A 165 3.18 19.36 3.58
CA GLU A 165 2.55 19.30 2.24
C GLU A 165 3.62 19.16 1.14
N ALA A 166 4.68 19.94 1.20
CA ALA A 166 5.80 19.85 0.25
C ALA A 166 6.51 18.50 0.33
N TYR A 167 6.71 17.96 1.54
CA TYR A 167 7.34 16.66 1.73
C TYR A 167 6.48 15.51 1.16
N ILE A 168 5.17 15.54 1.36
CA ILE A 168 4.27 14.51 0.80
C ILE A 168 4.34 14.51 -0.73
N ARG A 169 4.31 15.70 -1.36
CA ARG A 169 4.48 15.84 -2.81
C ARG A 169 5.84 15.34 -3.27
N TYR A 170 6.92 15.76 -2.61
CA TYR A 170 8.28 15.29 -2.90
C TYR A 170 8.38 13.76 -2.82
N SER A 171 7.86 13.16 -1.75
CA SER A 171 7.89 11.71 -1.54
C SER A 171 7.12 10.96 -2.62
N ALA A 172 5.95 11.49 -3.05
CA ALA A 172 5.16 10.90 -4.13
C ALA A 172 5.91 10.96 -5.47
N VAL A 173 6.43 12.13 -5.85
CA VAL A 173 7.20 12.30 -7.10
C VAL A 173 8.45 11.45 -7.09
N ARG A 174 9.18 11.41 -5.98
CA ARG A 174 10.38 10.59 -5.85
C ARG A 174 10.11 9.11 -5.97
N THR A 175 9.05 8.61 -5.30
CA THR A 175 8.62 7.22 -5.44
C THR A 175 8.26 6.91 -6.88
N TYR A 176 7.55 7.81 -7.53
CA TYR A 176 7.19 7.69 -8.94
C TYR A 176 8.42 7.58 -9.85
N LEU A 177 9.35 8.53 -9.73
CA LEU A 177 10.58 8.54 -10.55
C LEU A 177 11.39 7.26 -10.33
N ARG A 178 11.68 6.93 -9.07
CA ARG A 178 12.54 5.78 -8.74
C ARG A 178 11.90 4.43 -9.07
N SER A 179 10.62 4.26 -8.74
CA SER A 179 9.97 2.93 -8.86
C SER A 179 9.45 2.67 -10.26
N PHE A 180 9.04 3.70 -10.98
CA PHE A 180 8.41 3.53 -12.29
C PHE A 180 9.30 4.03 -13.43
N VAL A 181 9.80 5.26 -13.41
CA VAL A 181 10.61 5.76 -14.53
C VAL A 181 11.95 5.04 -14.59
N GLU A 182 12.78 5.16 -13.54
CA GLU A 182 14.08 4.47 -13.46
C GLU A 182 13.91 2.94 -13.46
N GLY A 183 12.83 2.45 -12.82
CA GLY A 183 12.48 1.04 -12.80
C GLY A 183 12.15 0.48 -14.19
N MET A 184 11.48 1.23 -15.05
CA MET A 184 11.23 0.84 -16.45
C MET A 184 12.51 0.88 -17.26
N GLU A 185 13.27 1.98 -17.19
CA GLU A 185 14.56 2.11 -17.90
C GLU A 185 15.53 0.96 -17.54
N THR A 186 15.61 0.60 -16.25
CA THR A 186 16.53 -0.44 -15.78
C THR A 186 16.12 -1.85 -16.23
N ASN A 187 14.82 -2.11 -16.40
CA ASN A 187 14.29 -3.44 -16.75
C ASN A 187 13.84 -3.56 -18.21
N MET A 188 14.05 -2.55 -19.01
CA MET A 188 13.76 -2.57 -20.44
C MET A 188 14.87 -3.32 -21.17
N ASP A 189 14.51 -4.24 -22.06
CA ASP A 189 15.48 -4.94 -22.92
C ASP A 189 15.92 -4.11 -24.13
N ALA A 190 16.82 -4.64 -24.93
CA ALA A 190 17.37 -3.95 -26.10
C ALA A 190 16.33 -3.63 -27.19
N ASN A 191 15.18 -4.28 -27.16
CA ASN A 191 14.08 -4.08 -28.10
C ASN A 191 13.00 -3.13 -27.56
N GLY A 192 13.18 -2.59 -26.34
CA GLY A 192 12.22 -1.72 -25.69
C GLY A 192 11.12 -2.44 -24.92
N PHE A 193 11.21 -3.77 -24.74
CA PHE A 193 10.24 -4.52 -23.98
C PHE A 193 10.57 -4.57 -22.50
N ILE A 194 9.50 -4.63 -21.68
CA ILE A 194 9.61 -4.79 -20.24
C ILE A 194 8.92 -6.09 -19.85
N HIS A 195 9.65 -6.96 -19.13
CA HIS A 195 9.19 -8.25 -18.67
C HIS A 195 9.06 -8.23 -17.15
N THR A 196 7.85 -7.91 -16.64
CA THR A 196 7.60 -7.96 -15.19
C THR A 196 7.56 -9.40 -14.70
N GLU A 197 8.12 -9.65 -13.52
CA GLU A 197 8.04 -10.96 -12.87
C GLU A 197 6.76 -11.05 -12.03
N TYR A 198 5.87 -11.98 -12.38
CA TYR A 198 4.71 -12.30 -11.56
C TYR A 198 5.04 -13.34 -10.51
N MET A 199 4.68 -13.08 -9.28
CA MET A 199 4.90 -13.96 -8.14
C MET A 199 3.57 -14.45 -7.59
N GLN A 200 3.42 -15.76 -7.55
CA GLN A 200 2.33 -16.44 -6.85
C GLN A 200 2.71 -16.64 -5.38
N CYS A 201 1.74 -16.80 -4.51
CA CYS A 201 1.93 -17.21 -3.10
C CYS A 201 2.81 -16.27 -2.24
N VAL A 202 3.01 -15.02 -2.66
CA VAL A 202 3.74 -14.02 -1.87
C VAL A 202 2.79 -13.19 -1.01
N THR A 203 1.62 -12.85 -1.53
CA THR A 203 0.60 -12.12 -0.77
C THR A 203 -0.17 -13.05 0.15
N ALA A 204 -0.58 -12.55 1.32
CA ALA A 204 -1.36 -13.35 2.27
C ALA A 204 -2.75 -13.74 1.74
N THR A 205 -3.30 -12.97 0.80
CA THR A 205 -4.61 -13.21 0.18
C THR A 205 -4.57 -14.14 -1.03
N GLY A 206 -3.37 -14.48 -1.53
CA GLY A 206 -3.21 -15.26 -2.75
C GLY A 206 -3.24 -14.45 -4.05
N ARG A 207 -3.41 -13.11 -3.96
CA ARG A 207 -3.27 -12.22 -5.13
C ARG A 207 -1.90 -12.40 -5.76
N LEU A 208 -1.82 -12.26 -7.07
CA LEU A 208 -0.55 -12.09 -7.74
C LEU A 208 0.14 -10.82 -7.25
N SER A 209 1.43 -10.84 -7.21
CA SER A 209 2.26 -9.65 -7.05
C SER A 209 3.29 -9.59 -8.17
N SER A 210 3.77 -8.41 -8.50
CA SER A 210 4.78 -8.25 -9.55
C SER A 210 5.97 -7.43 -9.06
N ARG A 211 7.13 -7.65 -9.70
CA ARG A 211 8.38 -6.93 -9.43
C ARG A 211 9.22 -6.83 -10.70
N ASN A 212 10.23 -5.98 -10.66
CA ASN A 212 11.23 -5.79 -11.71
C ASN A 212 10.65 -5.46 -13.11
N PRO A 213 9.85 -4.39 -13.27
CA PRO A 213 9.24 -3.48 -12.31
C PRO A 213 7.88 -3.98 -11.78
N ASN A 214 7.30 -3.31 -10.76
CA ASN A 214 5.99 -3.65 -10.24
C ASN A 214 4.87 -2.99 -11.07
N PHE A 215 4.42 -3.64 -12.13
CA PHE A 215 3.34 -3.15 -12.99
C PHE A 215 1.95 -3.20 -12.37
N GLN A 216 1.74 -4.03 -11.35
CA GLN A 216 0.45 -4.08 -10.65
C GLN A 216 0.20 -2.85 -9.76
N ASN A 217 1.26 -2.09 -9.41
CA ASN A 217 1.14 -0.85 -8.63
C ASN A 217 1.39 0.41 -9.46
N MET A 218 1.38 0.30 -10.80
CA MET A 218 1.56 1.45 -11.68
C MET A 218 0.41 2.45 -11.51
N PRO A 219 0.71 3.73 -11.19
CA PRO A 219 -0.34 4.70 -10.87
C PRO A 219 -1.32 4.89 -12.02
N ARG A 220 -2.60 4.99 -11.65
CA ARG A 220 -3.70 5.36 -12.54
C ARG A 220 -3.98 6.86 -12.36
N GLY A 221 -4.15 7.59 -13.42
CA GLY A 221 -4.61 8.97 -13.39
C GLY A 221 -3.65 9.98 -14.03
N SER A 222 -4.12 11.23 -14.08
CA SER A 222 -3.48 12.32 -14.83
C SER A 222 -2.25 12.94 -14.14
N THR A 223 -2.06 12.72 -12.84
CA THR A 223 -0.93 13.29 -12.11
C THR A 223 0.40 12.60 -12.47
N PHE A 224 0.34 11.29 -12.70
CA PHE A 224 1.50 10.46 -13.06
C PHE A 224 1.17 9.66 -14.31
N ILE A 225 1.62 10.12 -15.45
CA ILE A 225 1.22 9.65 -16.78
C ILE A 225 2.05 8.46 -17.31
N ILE A 226 2.76 7.73 -16.44
CA ILE A 226 3.70 6.67 -16.85
C ILE A 226 3.04 5.56 -17.70
N ARG A 227 1.75 5.30 -17.50
CA ARG A 227 1.03 4.32 -18.32
C ARG A 227 0.99 4.68 -19.81
N ARG A 228 1.20 5.98 -20.15
CA ARG A 228 1.28 6.41 -21.56
C ARG A 228 2.50 5.84 -22.27
N ALA A 229 3.57 5.50 -21.55
CA ALA A 229 4.75 4.86 -22.10
C ALA A 229 4.55 3.35 -22.40
N VAL A 230 3.42 2.78 -22.01
CA VAL A 230 3.09 1.37 -22.30
C VAL A 230 2.20 1.34 -23.54
N GLU A 231 2.79 0.99 -24.66
CA GLU A 231 2.15 0.93 -25.99
C GLU A 231 2.16 -0.50 -26.53
N SER A 232 1.41 -0.74 -27.61
CA SER A 232 1.44 -2.02 -28.31
C SER A 232 2.83 -2.28 -28.92
N ARG A 233 3.29 -3.53 -28.87
CA ARG A 233 4.48 -3.99 -29.59
C ARG A 233 4.29 -4.03 -31.11
N PHE A 234 3.05 -4.03 -31.54
CA PHE A 234 2.69 -4.13 -32.94
C PHE A 234 2.52 -2.72 -33.53
N GLU A 235 3.13 -2.45 -34.67
CA GLU A 235 2.90 -1.20 -35.38
C GLU A 235 1.40 -1.05 -35.74
N GLY A 236 0.79 0.04 -35.28
CA GLY A 236 -0.65 0.26 -35.42
C GLY A 236 -1.54 -0.56 -34.49
N GLY A 237 -0.96 -1.30 -33.55
CA GLY A 237 -1.69 -2.07 -32.56
C GLY A 237 -2.29 -1.21 -31.44
N SER A 238 -3.03 -1.84 -30.53
CA SER A 238 -3.77 -1.20 -29.44
C SER A 238 -3.58 -1.93 -28.12
N ILE A 239 -3.85 -1.24 -27.01
CA ILE A 239 -3.96 -1.83 -25.68
C ILE A 239 -5.46 -1.95 -25.35
N LEU A 240 -5.89 -3.16 -24.97
CA LEU A 240 -7.24 -3.45 -24.48
C LEU A 240 -7.15 -3.81 -22.98
N GLU A 241 -7.88 -3.08 -22.13
CA GLU A 241 -8.04 -3.37 -20.69
C GLU A 241 -9.48 -3.77 -20.40
N GLY A 242 -9.67 -4.91 -19.77
CA GLY A 242 -10.95 -5.34 -19.22
C GLY A 242 -10.89 -5.32 -17.70
N ASP A 243 -11.82 -4.65 -17.03
CA ASP A 243 -11.89 -4.50 -15.57
C ASP A 243 -13.23 -5.03 -15.05
N TYR A 244 -13.20 -5.76 -13.94
CA TYR A 244 -14.43 -6.21 -13.30
C TYR A 244 -15.06 -5.10 -12.48
N SER A 245 -16.32 -4.81 -12.73
CA SER A 245 -17.06 -3.80 -11.97
C SER A 245 -17.35 -4.28 -10.56
N GLN A 246 -16.68 -3.68 -9.55
CA GLN A 246 -16.91 -3.94 -8.13
C GLN A 246 -16.83 -5.43 -7.74
N LEU A 247 -15.86 -6.18 -8.29
CA LEU A 247 -15.73 -7.62 -8.10
C LEU A 247 -15.75 -8.04 -6.62
N GLU A 248 -14.99 -7.35 -5.76
CA GLU A 248 -14.94 -7.69 -4.34
C GLU A 248 -16.28 -7.49 -3.62
N PHE A 249 -17.09 -6.50 -4.02
CA PHE A 249 -18.43 -6.29 -3.46
C PHE A 249 -19.38 -7.43 -3.86
N ARG A 250 -19.35 -7.84 -5.13
CA ARG A 250 -20.13 -8.96 -5.65
C ARG A 250 -19.72 -10.28 -5.00
N VAL A 251 -18.42 -10.51 -4.86
CA VAL A 251 -17.88 -11.70 -4.17
C VAL A 251 -18.29 -11.73 -2.71
N ALA A 252 -18.29 -10.59 -2.01
CA ALA A 252 -18.75 -10.56 -0.63
C ALA A 252 -20.24 -10.87 -0.52
N GLY A 253 -21.08 -10.37 -1.44
CA GLY A 253 -22.50 -10.71 -1.53
C GLY A 253 -22.71 -12.21 -1.73
N PHE A 254 -21.95 -12.81 -2.64
CA PHE A 254 -21.96 -14.24 -2.90
C PHE A 254 -21.54 -15.07 -1.66
N LEU A 255 -20.37 -14.76 -1.06
CA LEU A 255 -19.84 -15.51 0.08
C LEU A 255 -20.69 -15.38 1.35
N ALA A 256 -21.36 -14.24 1.50
CA ALA A 256 -22.22 -13.94 2.63
C ALA A 256 -23.70 -14.31 2.39
N GLU A 257 -24.05 -14.73 1.16
CA GLU A 257 -25.43 -14.95 0.73
C GLU A 257 -26.32 -13.73 1.07
N ASP A 258 -25.79 -12.50 0.82
CA ASP A 258 -26.43 -11.25 1.24
C ASP A 258 -27.43 -10.76 0.18
N GLU A 259 -28.72 -10.81 0.52
CA GLU A 259 -29.81 -10.37 -0.38
C GLU A 259 -29.73 -8.87 -0.69
N GLY A 260 -29.31 -8.04 0.26
CA GLY A 260 -29.18 -6.59 0.06
C GLY A 260 -28.10 -6.23 -0.97
N ILE A 261 -26.97 -6.93 -0.97
CA ILE A 261 -25.94 -6.77 -1.98
C ILE A 261 -26.47 -7.29 -3.33
N THR A 262 -27.14 -8.43 -3.36
CA THR A 262 -27.71 -8.99 -4.60
C THR A 262 -28.65 -7.99 -5.26
N LEU A 263 -29.60 -7.44 -4.50
CA LEU A 263 -30.54 -6.43 -4.99
C LEU A 263 -29.86 -5.15 -5.50
N ASP A 264 -28.84 -4.65 -4.78
CA ASP A 264 -28.10 -3.47 -5.22
C ASP A 264 -27.31 -3.71 -6.51
N VAL A 265 -26.72 -4.89 -6.65
CA VAL A 265 -25.98 -5.29 -7.86
C VAL A 265 -26.91 -5.42 -9.06
N GLU A 266 -28.07 -6.06 -8.89
CA GLU A 266 -29.09 -6.21 -9.93
C GLU A 266 -29.70 -4.85 -10.35
N ALA A 267 -29.90 -3.97 -9.39
CA ALA A 267 -30.39 -2.61 -9.63
C ALA A 267 -29.33 -1.66 -10.22
N GLY A 268 -28.07 -2.08 -10.35
CA GLY A 268 -26.97 -1.22 -10.79
C GLY A 268 -26.67 -0.06 -9.84
N THR A 269 -26.91 -0.25 -8.53
CA THR A 269 -26.75 0.81 -7.51
C THR A 269 -25.29 1.24 -7.40
N ASP A 270 -25.02 2.54 -7.50
CA ASP A 270 -23.71 3.10 -7.20
C ASP A 270 -23.50 3.21 -5.68
N VAL A 271 -22.87 2.17 -5.11
CA VAL A 271 -22.59 2.09 -3.67
C VAL A 271 -21.67 3.20 -3.16
N HIS A 272 -20.85 3.81 -4.03
CA HIS A 272 -20.03 4.96 -3.65
C HIS A 272 -20.87 6.23 -3.49
N SER A 273 -21.84 6.44 -4.38
CA SER A 273 -22.79 7.54 -4.25
C SER A 273 -23.70 7.37 -3.04
N TYR A 274 -24.16 6.16 -2.74
CA TYR A 274 -24.87 5.86 -1.51
C TYR A 274 -24.02 6.19 -0.27
N THR A 275 -22.77 5.74 -0.24
CA THR A 275 -21.83 6.06 0.85
C THR A 275 -21.66 7.56 1.02
N ALA A 276 -21.45 8.28 -0.08
CA ALA A 276 -21.29 9.73 -0.11
C ALA A 276 -22.48 10.45 0.53
N SER A 277 -23.71 10.02 0.21
CA SER A 277 -24.93 10.60 0.78
C SER A 277 -25.05 10.39 2.28
N VAL A 278 -24.64 9.23 2.78
CA VAL A 278 -24.70 8.92 4.22
C VAL A 278 -23.62 9.64 5.04
N ILE A 279 -22.41 9.75 4.49
CA ILE A 279 -21.27 10.42 5.16
C ILE A 279 -21.37 11.95 5.03
N GLY A 280 -21.97 12.46 3.94
CA GLY A 280 -22.01 13.88 3.61
C GLY A 280 -20.72 14.36 2.96
N CYS A 281 -20.15 13.58 2.05
CA CYS A 281 -18.92 13.89 1.31
C CYS A 281 -19.11 13.68 -0.20
N THR A 282 -18.08 13.99 -1.00
CA THR A 282 -18.11 13.72 -2.44
C THR A 282 -17.99 12.22 -2.72
N ARG A 283 -18.49 11.77 -3.88
CA ARG A 283 -18.35 10.38 -4.35
C ARG A 283 -16.89 9.90 -4.36
N GLN A 284 -15.96 10.77 -4.71
CA GLN A 284 -14.54 10.46 -4.76
C GLN A 284 -13.95 10.22 -3.36
N GLU A 285 -14.33 11.04 -2.38
CA GLU A 285 -13.93 10.85 -0.98
C GLU A 285 -14.56 9.60 -0.39
N ALA A 286 -15.81 9.30 -0.73
CA ALA A 286 -16.53 8.12 -0.28
C ALA A 286 -15.86 6.81 -0.66
N LYS A 287 -15.15 6.74 -1.80
CA LYS A 287 -14.45 5.53 -2.27
C LYS A 287 -13.52 4.93 -1.21
N ALA A 288 -12.83 5.76 -0.44
CA ALA A 288 -11.93 5.30 0.62
C ALA A 288 -12.66 4.63 1.81
N HIS A 289 -13.97 4.83 1.93
CA HIS A 289 -14.77 4.38 3.07
C HIS A 289 -15.80 3.32 2.72
N THR A 290 -16.24 3.25 1.46
CA THR A 290 -17.33 2.39 0.99
C THR A 290 -17.11 0.91 1.38
N PHE A 291 -15.94 0.37 1.08
CA PHE A 291 -15.66 -1.04 1.34
C PHE A 291 -14.99 -1.32 2.69
N LYS A 292 -14.72 -0.30 3.51
CA LYS A 292 -14.12 -0.50 4.82
C LYS A 292 -14.94 -1.41 5.74
N PRO A 293 -16.26 -1.26 5.87
CA PRO A 293 -17.07 -2.20 6.65
C PRO A 293 -17.16 -3.59 6.02
N LEU A 294 -17.05 -3.71 4.69
CA LEU A 294 -17.00 -4.99 3.98
C LEU A 294 -15.83 -5.86 4.47
N TYR A 295 -14.70 -5.21 4.82
CA TYR A 295 -13.51 -5.89 5.37
C TYR A 295 -13.47 -5.86 6.91
N GLY A 296 -14.61 -5.67 7.56
CA GLY A 296 -14.71 -5.65 9.02
C GLY A 296 -14.17 -4.39 9.70
N GLY A 297 -13.81 -3.34 8.95
CA GLY A 297 -13.36 -2.06 9.50
C GLY A 297 -14.51 -1.26 10.11
N VAL A 298 -14.31 -0.77 11.36
CA VAL A 298 -15.36 -0.02 12.10
C VAL A 298 -14.84 1.28 12.72
N SER A 299 -13.56 1.62 12.52
CA SER A 299 -12.95 2.84 13.07
C SER A 299 -13.09 4.01 12.11
N GLY A 300 -13.33 5.21 12.61
CA GLY A 300 -13.43 6.42 11.79
C GLY A 300 -14.08 7.57 12.56
N THR A 301 -14.36 8.66 11.84
CA THR A 301 -15.14 9.79 12.35
C THR A 301 -16.58 9.36 12.71
N GLU A 302 -17.33 10.21 13.39
CA GLU A 302 -18.71 9.91 13.75
C GLU A 302 -19.58 9.64 12.52
N ASP A 303 -19.44 10.43 11.47
CA ASP A 303 -20.15 10.26 10.19
C ASP A 303 -19.80 8.94 9.51
N GLN A 304 -18.50 8.58 9.50
CA GLN A 304 -18.05 7.29 8.99
C GLN A 304 -18.61 6.13 9.82
N GLN A 305 -18.65 6.25 11.14
CA GLN A 305 -19.26 5.24 12.01
C GLN A 305 -20.76 5.14 11.79
N ARG A 306 -21.46 6.26 11.52
CA ARG A 306 -22.87 6.25 11.11
C ARG A 306 -23.07 5.43 9.84
N TYR A 307 -22.22 5.66 8.82
CA TYR A 307 -22.23 4.85 7.61
C TYR A 307 -21.98 3.37 7.88
N TYR A 308 -20.98 3.03 8.72
CA TYR A 308 -20.70 1.63 9.03
C TYR A 308 -21.86 0.93 9.77
N ARG A 309 -22.63 1.64 10.59
CA ARG A 309 -23.86 1.11 11.17
C ARG A 309 -24.95 0.91 10.12
N ALA A 310 -25.15 1.90 9.24
CA ALA A 310 -26.10 1.79 8.13
C ALA A 310 -25.75 0.64 7.17
N PHE A 311 -24.46 0.47 6.86
CA PHE A 311 -23.95 -0.65 6.08
C PHE A 311 -24.31 -2.00 6.70
N LYS A 312 -24.08 -2.18 8.00
CA LYS A 312 -24.39 -3.41 8.72
C LYS A 312 -25.89 -3.73 8.74
N THR A 313 -26.72 -2.71 8.81
CA THR A 313 -28.18 -2.89 8.77
C THR A 313 -28.65 -3.24 7.36
N LYS A 314 -28.10 -2.57 6.34
CA LYS A 314 -28.47 -2.79 4.95
C LYS A 314 -27.99 -4.16 4.44
N TYR A 315 -26.78 -4.56 4.83
CA TYR A 315 -26.14 -5.80 4.40
C TYR A 315 -25.91 -6.70 5.62
N SER A 316 -27.04 -7.18 6.19
CA SER A 316 -27.02 -7.98 7.41
C SER A 316 -26.36 -9.34 7.22
N GLY A 317 -26.48 -9.95 6.03
CA GLY A 317 -25.83 -11.21 5.68
C GLY A 317 -24.31 -11.12 5.77
N VAL A 318 -23.71 -10.00 5.32
CA VAL A 318 -22.26 -9.76 5.50
C VAL A 318 -21.88 -9.72 6.99
N THR A 319 -22.73 -9.12 7.83
CA THR A 319 -22.46 -9.03 9.27
C THR A 319 -22.48 -10.42 9.92
N GLU A 320 -23.50 -11.22 9.64
CA GLU A 320 -23.62 -12.60 10.12
C GLU A 320 -22.49 -13.50 9.60
N TRP A 321 -22.13 -13.33 8.33
CA TRP A 321 -21.01 -14.05 7.75
C TRP A 321 -19.68 -13.68 8.42
N HIS A 322 -19.44 -12.41 8.74
CA HIS A 322 -18.24 -11.97 9.48
C HIS A 322 -18.18 -12.62 10.88
N ASP A 323 -19.30 -12.80 11.55
CA ASP A 323 -19.33 -13.46 12.87
C ASP A 323 -19.04 -14.96 12.74
N LYS A 324 -19.58 -15.61 11.70
CA LYS A 324 -19.26 -17.00 11.36
C LYS A 324 -17.77 -17.17 11.05
N LEU A 325 -17.17 -16.29 10.22
CA LEU A 325 -15.73 -16.33 9.90
C LEU A 325 -14.88 -16.20 11.16
N GLN A 326 -15.21 -15.27 12.06
CA GLN A 326 -14.47 -15.09 13.31
C GLN A 326 -14.58 -16.34 14.19
N LYS A 327 -15.78 -16.93 14.31
CA LYS A 327 -15.99 -18.18 15.02
C LYS A 327 -15.17 -19.32 14.45
N ASP A 328 -15.17 -19.49 13.13
CA ASP A 328 -14.39 -20.53 12.46
C ASP A 328 -12.89 -20.34 12.67
N ALA A 329 -12.38 -19.13 12.52
CA ALA A 329 -10.98 -18.81 12.77
C ALA A 329 -10.54 -19.09 14.22
N VAL A 330 -11.42 -18.84 15.20
CA VAL A 330 -11.12 -19.11 16.61
C VAL A 330 -11.21 -20.61 16.94
N THR A 331 -12.22 -21.31 16.40
CA THR A 331 -12.50 -22.72 16.76
C THR A 331 -11.69 -23.71 15.95
N LYS A 332 -11.59 -23.49 14.63
CA LYS A 332 -10.90 -24.38 13.68
C LYS A 332 -9.46 -23.95 13.42
N GLY A 333 -9.13 -22.67 13.61
CA GLY A 333 -7.82 -22.09 13.28
C GLY A 333 -7.63 -21.78 11.80
N TYR A 334 -8.66 -21.96 10.97
CA TYR A 334 -8.63 -21.66 9.54
C TYR A 334 -10.03 -21.36 8.97
N ILE A 335 -10.05 -20.76 7.79
CA ILE A 335 -11.23 -20.51 6.98
C ILE A 335 -11.05 -21.20 5.65
N THR A 336 -12.10 -21.87 5.13
CA THR A 336 -12.11 -22.50 3.81
C THR A 336 -13.05 -21.75 2.88
N LEU A 337 -12.57 -21.41 1.68
CA LEU A 337 -13.36 -20.83 0.60
C LEU A 337 -14.12 -21.92 -0.20
N PRO A 338 -15.14 -21.54 -0.98
CA PRO A 338 -15.83 -22.48 -1.88
C PRO A 338 -14.90 -23.19 -2.87
N SER A 339 -13.83 -22.51 -3.32
CA SER A 339 -12.77 -23.07 -4.16
C SER A 339 -11.90 -24.15 -3.47
N GLY A 340 -12.09 -24.39 -2.18
CA GLY A 340 -11.25 -25.27 -1.38
C GLY A 340 -9.98 -24.58 -0.82
N ARG A 341 -9.70 -23.32 -1.17
CA ARG A 341 -8.59 -22.55 -0.60
C ARG A 341 -8.78 -22.35 0.89
N GLN A 342 -7.68 -22.50 1.65
CA GLN A 342 -7.71 -22.31 3.11
C GLN A 342 -6.79 -21.17 3.54
N TYR A 343 -7.29 -20.36 4.47
CA TYR A 343 -6.53 -19.33 5.17
C TYR A 343 -6.34 -19.74 6.63
N ALA A 344 -5.10 -19.97 7.03
CA ALA A 344 -4.75 -20.33 8.39
C ALA A 344 -4.64 -19.09 9.30
N PHE A 345 -5.28 -19.16 10.46
CA PHE A 345 -5.26 -18.12 11.50
C PHE A 345 -4.81 -18.71 12.85
N PRO A 346 -3.58 -19.24 12.96
CA PRO A 346 -3.11 -19.90 14.16
C PRO A 346 -3.06 -18.94 15.33
N GLY A 347 -3.56 -19.38 16.49
CA GLY A 347 -3.55 -18.61 17.73
C GLY A 347 -4.56 -17.45 17.78
N THR A 348 -5.53 -17.43 16.86
CA THR A 348 -6.67 -16.52 16.93
C THR A 348 -7.51 -16.84 18.17
N ARG A 349 -7.93 -15.80 18.87
CA ARG A 349 -8.75 -15.90 20.09
C ARG A 349 -9.72 -14.72 20.20
N TRP A 350 -10.76 -14.89 20.98
CA TRP A 350 -11.66 -13.78 21.32
C TRP A 350 -10.93 -12.73 22.17
N THR A 351 -11.17 -11.48 21.88
CA THR A 351 -10.76 -10.34 22.69
C THR A 351 -11.81 -10.08 23.78
N GLU A 352 -11.50 -9.26 24.76
CA GLU A 352 -12.45 -8.78 25.77
C GLU A 352 -13.65 -8.02 25.18
N TRP A 353 -13.55 -7.57 23.95
CA TRP A 353 -14.59 -6.84 23.21
C TRP A 353 -15.49 -7.77 22.36
N GLY A 354 -15.38 -9.09 22.53
CA GLY A 354 -16.16 -10.06 21.77
C GLY A 354 -15.84 -10.15 20.28
N THR A 355 -14.70 -9.65 19.86
CA THR A 355 -14.19 -9.80 18.46
C THR A 355 -12.96 -10.70 18.42
N ALA A 356 -12.75 -11.39 17.32
CA ALA A 356 -11.53 -12.19 17.13
C ALA A 356 -10.28 -11.31 16.96
N THR A 357 -9.14 -11.75 17.49
CA THR A 357 -7.85 -11.17 17.08
C THR A 357 -7.70 -11.35 15.57
N ASN A 358 -7.06 -10.39 14.89
CA ASN A 358 -6.92 -10.38 13.42
C ASN A 358 -8.24 -10.26 12.64
N ARG A 359 -9.32 -9.76 13.25
CA ARG A 359 -10.64 -9.64 12.63
C ARG A 359 -10.61 -9.09 11.22
N THR A 360 -9.87 -8.01 10.96
CA THR A 360 -9.78 -7.40 9.62
C THR A 360 -9.21 -8.38 8.59
N ALA A 361 -8.17 -9.13 8.91
CA ALA A 361 -7.63 -10.15 8.02
C ALA A 361 -8.61 -11.30 7.80
N ILE A 362 -9.29 -11.74 8.86
CA ILE A 362 -10.31 -12.79 8.83
C ILE A 362 -11.45 -12.43 7.87
N CYS A 363 -11.92 -11.18 7.87
CA CYS A 363 -13.01 -10.72 7.01
C CYS A 363 -12.52 -10.37 5.59
N ASN A 364 -11.29 -9.89 5.44
CA ASN A 364 -10.75 -9.41 4.17
C ASN A 364 -10.22 -10.55 3.27
N TYR A 365 -9.45 -11.50 3.83
CA TYR A 365 -8.76 -12.51 3.01
C TYR A 365 -9.71 -13.38 2.17
N PRO A 366 -10.88 -13.81 2.68
CA PRO A 366 -11.84 -14.57 1.86
C PRO A 366 -12.33 -13.78 0.65
N VAL A 367 -12.70 -12.51 0.83
CA VAL A 367 -13.21 -11.66 -0.26
C VAL A 367 -12.14 -11.43 -1.31
N GLN A 368 -10.97 -10.92 -0.90
CA GLN A 368 -9.87 -10.67 -1.83
C GLN A 368 -9.37 -11.93 -2.50
N GLY A 369 -9.28 -13.02 -1.75
CA GLY A 369 -8.77 -14.28 -2.26
C GLY A 369 -9.69 -14.90 -3.29
N PHE A 370 -10.99 -14.99 -3.00
CA PHE A 370 -11.92 -15.56 -3.97
C PHE A 370 -12.01 -14.68 -5.22
N ALA A 371 -12.11 -13.35 -5.08
CA ALA A 371 -12.17 -12.42 -6.21
C ALA A 371 -10.94 -12.51 -7.12
N THR A 372 -9.74 -12.37 -6.56
CA THR A 372 -8.54 -12.10 -7.36
C THR A 372 -7.52 -13.23 -7.38
N ALA A 373 -7.66 -14.25 -6.50
CA ALA A 373 -6.81 -15.43 -6.52
C ALA A 373 -7.51 -16.68 -7.04
N ASP A 374 -8.86 -16.69 -7.10
CA ASP A 374 -9.63 -17.80 -7.62
C ASP A 374 -10.36 -17.40 -8.91
N LEU A 375 -11.18 -16.35 -8.93
CA LEU A 375 -11.99 -16.00 -10.11
C LEU A 375 -11.17 -15.38 -11.25
N LEU A 376 -10.30 -14.39 -10.96
CA LEU A 376 -9.50 -13.76 -12.01
C LEU A 376 -8.58 -14.74 -12.77
N PRO A 377 -7.87 -15.69 -12.13
CA PRO A 377 -7.10 -16.71 -12.85
C PRO A 377 -7.94 -17.59 -13.76
N ILE A 378 -9.19 -17.88 -13.41
CA ILE A 378 -10.11 -18.62 -14.28
C ILE A 378 -10.33 -17.83 -15.59
N ALA A 379 -10.66 -16.54 -15.48
CA ALA A 379 -10.85 -15.68 -16.65
C ALA A 379 -9.59 -15.57 -17.51
N LEU A 380 -8.41 -15.45 -16.86
CA LEU A 380 -7.11 -15.41 -17.57
C LEU A 380 -6.84 -16.69 -18.35
N VAL A 381 -7.11 -17.85 -17.76
CA VAL A 381 -6.94 -19.14 -18.44
C VAL A 381 -7.95 -19.31 -19.58
N SER A 382 -9.22 -18.93 -19.35
CA SER A 382 -10.25 -18.96 -20.39
C SER A 382 -9.86 -18.09 -21.58
N LEU A 383 -9.44 -16.82 -21.32
CA LEU A 383 -8.99 -15.91 -22.36
C LEU A 383 -7.77 -16.42 -23.11
N HIS A 384 -6.78 -16.97 -22.39
CA HIS A 384 -5.59 -17.54 -23.01
C HIS A 384 -5.94 -18.68 -23.99
N ASN A 385 -6.87 -19.57 -23.59
CA ASN A 385 -7.32 -20.66 -24.45
C ASN A 385 -8.05 -20.13 -25.68
N LYS A 386 -8.96 -19.16 -25.53
CA LYS A 386 -9.68 -18.52 -26.66
C LYS A 386 -8.73 -17.85 -27.66
N VAL A 387 -7.74 -17.11 -27.17
CA VAL A 387 -6.72 -16.48 -28.02
C VAL A 387 -5.98 -17.53 -28.85
N ARG A 388 -5.64 -18.68 -28.26
CA ARG A 388 -5.01 -19.78 -28.96
C ARG A 388 -5.94 -20.51 -29.95
N GLU A 389 -7.15 -20.77 -29.56
CA GLU A 389 -8.17 -21.43 -30.40
C GLU A 389 -8.49 -20.60 -31.65
N LEU A 390 -8.60 -19.29 -31.50
CA LEU A 390 -8.83 -18.34 -32.59
C LEU A 390 -7.56 -18.06 -33.44
N GLY A 391 -6.40 -18.53 -33.01
CA GLY A 391 -5.13 -18.31 -33.70
C GLY A 391 -4.68 -16.84 -33.74
N LEU A 392 -5.11 -16.05 -32.73
CA LEU A 392 -4.79 -14.62 -32.68
C LEU A 392 -3.29 -14.38 -32.41
N LYS A 393 -2.76 -13.31 -32.98
CA LYS A 393 -1.41 -12.80 -32.72
C LYS A 393 -1.36 -11.94 -31.48
N SER A 394 -2.49 -11.38 -31.08
CA SER A 394 -2.69 -10.60 -29.85
C SER A 394 -2.35 -11.43 -28.62
N VAL A 395 -1.85 -10.79 -27.57
CA VAL A 395 -1.38 -11.47 -26.36
C VAL A 395 -1.87 -10.81 -25.09
N ILE A 396 -2.08 -11.61 -24.04
CA ILE A 396 -2.26 -11.08 -22.68
C ILE A 396 -0.89 -10.58 -22.22
N CYS A 397 -0.79 -9.30 -21.88
CA CYS A 397 0.50 -8.68 -21.50
C CYS A 397 0.57 -8.30 -20.02
N ASN A 398 -0.56 -8.07 -19.34
CA ASN A 398 -0.57 -7.70 -17.93
C ASN A 398 -1.89 -8.11 -17.24
N THR A 399 -1.86 -8.14 -15.91
CA THR A 399 -3.06 -8.23 -15.05
C THR A 399 -2.84 -7.39 -13.81
N VAL A 400 -3.82 -6.58 -13.43
CA VAL A 400 -3.72 -5.65 -12.31
C VAL A 400 -4.96 -5.74 -11.44
N HIS A 401 -4.82 -6.29 -10.24
CA HIS A 401 -5.90 -6.51 -9.28
C HIS A 401 -7.03 -7.37 -9.85
N ASP A 402 -8.04 -6.77 -10.44
CA ASP A 402 -9.22 -7.35 -11.05
C ASP A 402 -9.35 -7.04 -12.55
N SER A 403 -8.27 -6.51 -13.17
CA SER A 403 -8.22 -6.23 -14.61
C SER A 403 -7.28 -7.16 -15.37
N ILE A 404 -7.57 -7.34 -16.65
CA ILE A 404 -6.77 -8.05 -17.65
C ILE A 404 -6.38 -7.06 -18.74
N VAL A 405 -5.12 -7.07 -19.15
CA VAL A 405 -4.60 -6.19 -20.21
C VAL A 405 -4.06 -7.03 -21.36
N MET A 406 -4.52 -6.72 -22.57
CA MET A 406 -4.04 -7.33 -23.80
C MET A 406 -3.32 -6.32 -24.69
N ASP A 407 -2.32 -6.80 -25.38
CA ASP A 407 -1.65 -6.14 -26.49
C ASP A 407 -2.27 -6.69 -27.79
N VAL A 408 -3.00 -5.84 -28.50
CA VAL A 408 -3.87 -6.21 -29.61
C VAL A 408 -3.18 -5.98 -30.94
N PHE A 409 -3.13 -7.01 -31.77
CA PHE A 409 -2.62 -6.95 -33.13
C PHE A 409 -3.63 -6.24 -34.05
N PRO A 410 -3.18 -5.35 -34.99
CA PRO A 410 -4.06 -4.65 -35.91
C PRO A 410 -4.97 -5.60 -36.71
N GLY A 411 -6.29 -5.31 -36.67
CA GLY A 411 -7.30 -6.11 -37.36
C GLY A 411 -7.88 -7.26 -36.51
N GLU A 412 -7.40 -7.45 -35.26
CA GLU A 412 -7.93 -8.44 -34.32
C GLU A 412 -8.77 -7.79 -33.20
N GLU A 413 -9.05 -6.48 -33.28
CA GLU A 413 -9.67 -5.69 -32.20
C GLU A 413 -10.99 -6.30 -31.73
N GLN A 414 -11.92 -6.55 -32.66
CA GLN A 414 -13.23 -7.09 -32.31
C GLN A 414 -13.12 -8.52 -31.74
N GLN A 415 -12.27 -9.37 -32.31
CA GLN A 415 -12.04 -10.72 -31.82
C GLN A 415 -11.48 -10.73 -30.41
N CYS A 416 -10.58 -9.78 -30.08
CA CYS A 416 -10.03 -9.61 -28.73
C CYS A 416 -11.08 -9.12 -27.73
N ILE A 417 -11.92 -8.14 -28.13
CA ILE A 417 -13.06 -7.67 -27.34
C ILE A 417 -14.00 -8.80 -27.01
N ASP A 418 -14.41 -9.58 -28.00
CA ASP A 418 -15.34 -10.71 -27.84
C ASP A 418 -14.72 -11.81 -26.97
N ALA A 419 -13.46 -12.17 -27.22
CA ALA A 419 -12.75 -13.19 -26.45
C ALA A 419 -12.60 -12.78 -24.97
N MET A 420 -12.23 -11.51 -24.71
CA MET A 420 -12.11 -10.97 -23.36
C MET A 420 -13.47 -10.92 -22.66
N SER A 421 -14.50 -10.40 -23.32
CA SER A 421 -15.86 -10.34 -22.78
C SER A 421 -16.38 -11.69 -22.39
N LEU A 422 -16.33 -12.66 -23.32
CA LEU A 422 -16.77 -14.04 -23.07
C LEU A 422 -16.00 -14.69 -21.93
N SER A 423 -14.69 -14.49 -21.87
CA SER A 423 -13.85 -15.10 -20.83
C SER A 423 -14.08 -14.49 -19.46
N MET A 424 -14.29 -13.19 -19.39
CA MET A 424 -14.56 -12.50 -18.11
C MET A 424 -16.00 -12.77 -17.62
N LEU A 425 -16.96 -12.90 -18.51
CA LEU A 425 -18.36 -13.20 -18.17
C LEU A 425 -18.61 -14.67 -17.87
N SER A 426 -17.72 -15.60 -18.27
CA SER A 426 -17.90 -17.04 -18.05
C SER A 426 -17.60 -17.51 -16.61
N ILE A 427 -17.37 -16.59 -15.66
CA ILE A 427 -17.11 -16.95 -14.25
C ILE A 427 -18.15 -17.89 -13.67
N PRO A 428 -19.47 -17.71 -13.84
CA PRO A 428 -20.47 -18.60 -13.25
C PRO A 428 -20.30 -20.06 -13.72
N GLU A 429 -20.17 -20.26 -15.03
CA GLU A 429 -20.03 -21.58 -15.64
C GLU A 429 -18.69 -22.24 -15.30
N GLU A 430 -17.62 -21.46 -15.32
CA GLU A 430 -16.27 -21.93 -15.01
C GLU A 430 -16.12 -22.29 -13.53
N THR A 431 -16.74 -21.55 -12.61
CA THR A 431 -16.71 -21.89 -11.17
C THR A 431 -17.54 -23.14 -10.88
N GLU A 432 -18.67 -23.32 -11.56
CA GLU A 432 -19.46 -24.53 -11.44
C GLU A 432 -18.68 -25.75 -11.96
N SER A 433 -18.06 -25.62 -13.12
CA SER A 433 -17.26 -26.69 -13.74
C SER A 433 -16.04 -27.08 -12.92
N ARG A 434 -15.28 -26.11 -12.38
CA ARG A 434 -13.98 -26.35 -11.72
C ARG A 434 -14.09 -26.65 -10.24
N TYR A 435 -15.01 -25.97 -9.55
CA TYR A 435 -15.13 -26.01 -8.10
C TYR A 435 -16.43 -26.65 -7.62
N ASN A 436 -17.33 -27.02 -8.53
CA ASN A 436 -18.71 -27.41 -8.21
C ASN A 436 -19.43 -26.34 -7.37
N VAL A 437 -19.21 -25.06 -7.71
CA VAL A 437 -19.72 -23.89 -7.02
C VAL A 437 -20.51 -23.03 -7.98
N ARG A 438 -21.83 -22.92 -7.76
CA ARG A 438 -22.70 -22.07 -8.57
C ARG A 438 -22.56 -20.62 -8.11
N TYR A 439 -21.76 -19.82 -8.84
CA TYR A 439 -21.65 -18.39 -8.61
C TYR A 439 -22.89 -17.68 -9.17
N ASN A 440 -23.77 -17.25 -8.28
CA ASN A 440 -25.10 -16.70 -8.62
C ASN A 440 -25.18 -15.17 -8.63
N MET A 441 -24.04 -14.47 -8.53
CA MET A 441 -24.00 -13.00 -8.61
C MET A 441 -23.81 -12.56 -10.06
N PRO A 442 -24.53 -11.52 -10.53
CA PRO A 442 -24.27 -10.93 -11.84
C PRO A 442 -22.80 -10.50 -11.97
N VAL A 443 -22.19 -10.80 -13.11
CA VAL A 443 -20.82 -10.35 -13.43
C VAL A 443 -20.92 -9.06 -14.25
N GLY A 444 -20.22 -8.02 -13.83
CA GLY A 444 -20.11 -6.75 -14.57
C GLY A 444 -18.68 -6.54 -15.04
N ILE A 445 -18.52 -6.12 -16.27
CA ILE A 445 -17.22 -5.81 -16.86
C ILE A 445 -17.25 -4.45 -17.55
N GLU A 446 -16.11 -3.77 -17.60
CA GLU A 446 -15.86 -2.57 -18.39
C GLU A 446 -14.67 -2.85 -19.30
N LEU A 447 -14.83 -2.65 -20.62
CA LEU A 447 -13.73 -2.79 -21.56
C LEU A 447 -13.34 -1.41 -22.11
N LYS A 448 -12.03 -1.19 -22.20
CA LYS A 448 -11.45 0.06 -22.72
C LYS A 448 -10.30 -0.25 -23.64
N MET A 449 -10.20 0.48 -24.75
CA MET A 449 -9.13 0.28 -25.75
C MET A 449 -8.53 1.62 -26.18
N GLY A 450 -7.23 1.63 -26.47
CA GLY A 450 -6.53 2.82 -26.93
C GLY A 450 -5.11 2.52 -27.40
N LYS A 451 -4.40 3.55 -27.86
CA LYS A 451 -3.03 3.43 -28.36
C LYS A 451 -2.00 3.09 -27.29
N ASN A 452 -2.27 3.46 -26.06
CA ASN A 452 -1.43 3.21 -24.89
C ASN A 452 -2.30 2.91 -23.68
N TRP A 453 -1.67 2.45 -22.59
CA TRP A 453 -2.40 2.01 -21.39
C TRP A 453 -2.97 3.16 -20.53
N LEU A 454 -2.75 4.44 -20.89
CA LEU A 454 -3.33 5.58 -20.20
C LEU A 454 -4.55 6.12 -20.93
N ASP A 455 -4.41 6.33 -22.23
CA ASP A 455 -5.42 6.99 -23.08
C ASP A 455 -6.34 5.91 -23.67
N LEU A 456 -7.19 5.34 -22.81
CA LEU A 456 -8.15 4.29 -23.15
C LEU A 456 -9.56 4.86 -23.22
N GLU A 457 -10.32 4.49 -24.22
CA GLU A 457 -11.72 4.83 -24.42
C GLU A 457 -12.60 3.60 -24.20
N GLU A 458 -13.81 3.79 -23.68
CA GLU A 458 -14.76 2.69 -23.49
C GLU A 458 -15.15 2.07 -24.82
N VAL A 459 -15.19 0.74 -24.86
CA VAL A 459 -15.69 -0.02 -26.00
C VAL A 459 -17.00 -0.73 -25.61
N LEU A 460 -17.96 -0.71 -26.53
CA LEU A 460 -19.23 -1.38 -26.31
C LEU A 460 -19.02 -2.89 -26.32
N VAL A 461 -19.49 -3.53 -25.28
CA VAL A 461 -19.63 -4.99 -25.22
C VAL A 461 -20.99 -5.32 -25.85
N VAL A 462 -21.00 -6.00 -26.97
CA VAL A 462 -22.23 -6.40 -27.68
C VAL A 462 -22.75 -7.72 -27.10
#